data_46b07138de99e8b9dd8a0b4c9ff32a0a
#
_entry.id   46b07138de99e8b9dd8a0b4c9ff32a0a
#
_cell.length_a   1.000
_cell.length_b   1.000
_cell.length_c   1.000
_cell.angle_alpha   90.00
_cell.angle_beta   90.00
_cell.angle_gamma   90.00
#
_symmetry.space_group_name_H-M   'P 1'
#
loop_
_entity.id
_entity.type
_entity.pdbx_description
1 polymer ?
#
loop_
_entity_poly.entity_id
_entity_poly.type
_entity_poly.pdbx_seq_one_letter_code
_entity_poly.pdbx_strand_id
1 'polypeptide(L)'
;MCIRDRCTAATVGSAFYMPWRAGWNTIAIVLPYAAWCLAGGAFAAEVLSEVSDEAEPSERKRSAFAALLSLAALAAYVAATVVSDGAAPVLSRVAGGDLTGLFAGAVVFGSLVPLVCAVPSRGRLLPAACGFISIAAGAVLLQWTVQCPGLPAWQFFAR
;
A
#
# COMPACT_ATOMS: atom_id res chain seq x y z
N MET A 1 14.42 -12.10 6.53
CA MET A 1 12.95 -11.95 6.55
C MET A 1 12.33 -13.31 6.84
N CYS A 2 11.65 -13.43 7.98
CA CYS A 2 11.17 -14.73 8.48
C CYS A 2 9.92 -15.16 7.69
N ILE A 3 9.74 -16.48 7.52
CA ILE A 3 8.52 -17.07 6.91
C ILE A 3 7.28 -16.59 7.65
N ARG A 4 7.38 -16.38 8.95
CA ARG A 4 6.33 -15.85 9.82
C ARG A 4 5.82 -14.48 9.38
N ASP A 5 6.71 -13.57 8.94
CA ASP A 5 6.34 -12.22 8.52
C ASP A 5 5.58 -12.24 7.18
N ARG A 6 5.96 -13.15 6.28
CA ARG A 6 5.25 -13.36 5.00
C ARG A 6 3.84 -13.90 5.21
N CYS A 7 3.69 -14.85 6.14
CA CYS A 7 2.38 -15.39 6.49
C CYS A 7 1.50 -14.32 7.13
N THR A 8 2.04 -13.45 7.98
CA THR A 8 1.28 -12.37 8.61
C THR A 8 0.75 -11.38 7.58
N ALA A 9 1.58 -10.95 6.61
CA ALA A 9 1.16 -10.05 5.55
C ALA A 9 0.05 -10.67 4.67
N ALA A 10 0.19 -11.95 4.31
CA ALA A 10 -0.83 -12.67 3.55
C ALA A 10 -2.13 -12.83 4.34
N THR A 11 -2.05 -13.13 5.63
CA THR A 11 -3.22 -13.28 6.50
C THR A 11 -3.96 -11.96 6.66
N VAL A 12 -3.27 -10.85 6.86
CA VAL A 12 -3.87 -9.52 6.94
C VAL A 12 -4.56 -9.17 5.62
N GLY A 13 -3.90 -9.41 4.49
CA GLY A 13 -4.50 -9.17 3.17
C GLY A 13 -5.73 -10.04 2.90
N SER A 14 -5.69 -11.33 3.28
CA SER A 14 -6.81 -12.26 3.09
C SER A 14 -8.03 -11.92 3.96
N ALA A 15 -7.83 -11.29 5.11
CA ALA A 15 -8.93 -10.83 5.96
C ALA A 15 -9.83 -9.78 5.28
N PHE A 16 -9.31 -9.09 4.25
CA PHE A 16 -10.09 -8.14 3.46
C PHE A 16 -10.75 -8.76 2.23
N TYR A 17 -10.52 -10.04 1.95
CA TYR A 17 -11.20 -10.71 0.84
C TYR A 17 -12.63 -11.09 1.24
N MET A 18 -13.60 -10.34 0.75
CA MET A 18 -15.03 -10.55 1.00
C MET A 18 -15.79 -10.51 -0.33
N PRO A 19 -16.14 -11.67 -0.92
CA PRO A 19 -16.74 -11.74 -2.26
C PRO A 19 -18.06 -10.97 -2.41
N TRP A 20 -18.78 -10.78 -1.30
CA TRP A 20 -20.08 -10.06 -1.28
C TRP A 20 -19.96 -8.55 -1.11
N ARG A 21 -18.74 -8.01 -0.98
CA ARG A 21 -18.51 -6.57 -0.83
C ARG A 21 -17.81 -6.01 -2.06
N ALA A 22 -18.36 -4.95 -2.64
CA ALA A 22 -17.74 -4.26 -3.75
C ALA A 22 -16.34 -3.75 -3.36
N GLY A 23 -15.35 -3.96 -4.23
CA GLY A 23 -13.95 -3.62 -3.98
C GLY A 23 -13.17 -4.59 -3.08
N TRP A 24 -13.85 -5.54 -2.43
CA TRP A 24 -13.27 -6.59 -1.59
C TRP A 24 -13.42 -7.99 -2.21
N ASN A 25 -14.02 -8.07 -3.37
CA ASN A 25 -14.30 -9.32 -4.07
C ASN A 25 -13.12 -9.83 -4.93
N THR A 26 -11.94 -9.23 -4.78
CA THR A 26 -10.73 -9.67 -5.48
C THR A 26 -9.61 -10.01 -4.51
N ILE A 27 -8.99 -11.16 -4.71
CA ILE A 27 -7.81 -11.58 -3.95
C ILE A 27 -6.62 -10.66 -4.20
N ALA A 28 -6.64 -9.88 -5.30
CA ALA A 28 -5.60 -8.91 -5.62
C ALA A 28 -5.40 -7.82 -4.56
N ILE A 29 -6.38 -7.63 -3.64
CA ILE A 29 -6.23 -6.73 -2.49
C ILE A 29 -5.03 -7.10 -1.59
N VAL A 30 -4.60 -8.36 -1.59
CA VAL A 30 -3.43 -8.82 -0.84
C VAL A 30 -2.12 -8.22 -1.40
N LEU A 31 -2.07 -7.94 -2.72
CA LEU A 31 -0.86 -7.50 -3.40
C LEU A 31 -0.30 -6.17 -2.87
N PRO A 32 -1.10 -5.07 -2.77
CA PRO A 32 -0.57 -3.82 -2.25
C PRO A 32 -0.13 -3.94 -0.79
N TYR A 33 -0.86 -4.65 0.07
CA TYR A 33 -0.47 -4.83 1.46
C TYR A 33 0.85 -5.62 1.58
N ALA A 34 1.00 -6.71 0.84
CA ALA A 34 2.24 -7.49 0.84
C ALA A 34 3.43 -6.68 0.31
N ALA A 35 3.25 -5.93 -0.78
CA ALA A 35 4.29 -5.10 -1.37
C ALA A 35 4.69 -3.94 -0.44
N TRP A 36 3.74 -3.30 0.23
CA TRP A 36 4.03 -2.22 1.18
C TRP A 36 4.68 -2.72 2.46
N CYS A 37 4.35 -3.92 2.95
CA CYS A 37 5.08 -4.56 4.04
C CYS A 37 6.54 -4.83 3.64
N LEU A 38 6.78 -5.29 2.42
CA LEU A 38 8.14 -5.50 1.90
C LEU A 38 8.90 -4.19 1.77
N ALA A 39 8.27 -3.16 1.21
CA ALA A 39 8.88 -1.84 1.05
C ALA A 39 9.15 -1.18 2.40
N GLY A 40 8.21 -1.21 3.33
CA GLY A 40 8.40 -0.71 4.69
C GLY A 40 9.53 -1.42 5.42
N GLY A 41 9.62 -2.75 5.30
CA GLY A 41 10.72 -3.53 5.85
C GLY A 41 12.08 -3.17 5.24
N ALA A 42 12.15 -2.91 3.93
CA ALA A 42 13.38 -2.49 3.26
C ALA A 42 13.85 -1.10 3.72
N PHE A 43 12.94 -0.12 3.81
CA PHE A 43 13.26 1.20 4.34
C PHE A 43 13.61 1.18 5.83
N ALA A 44 12.97 0.34 6.64
CA ALA A 44 13.30 0.17 8.04
C ALA A 44 14.71 -0.43 8.21
N ALA A 45 15.08 -1.42 7.38
CA ALA A 45 16.42 -1.98 7.38
C ALA A 45 17.47 -0.92 6.99
N GLU A 46 17.18 -0.07 5.99
CA GLU A 46 18.06 1.03 5.57
C GLU A 46 18.23 2.06 6.71
N VAL A 47 17.17 2.40 7.45
CA VAL A 47 17.26 3.28 8.64
C VAL A 47 18.16 2.65 9.71
N LEU A 48 17.98 1.36 10.00
CA LEU A 48 18.74 0.67 11.02
C LEU A 48 20.22 0.56 10.66
N SER A 49 20.54 0.26 9.40
CA SER A 49 21.94 0.18 8.94
C SER A 49 22.65 1.53 8.98
N GLU A 50 21.96 2.62 8.67
CA GLU A 50 22.51 3.97 8.80
C GLU A 50 22.76 4.36 10.26
N VAL A 51 21.89 3.96 11.18
CA VAL A 51 22.05 4.23 12.62
C VAL A 51 23.20 3.40 13.22
N SER A 52 23.42 2.17 12.72
CA SER A 52 24.50 1.28 13.18
C SER A 52 25.84 1.51 12.47
N ASP A 53 25.92 2.46 11.54
CA ASP A 53 27.12 2.76 10.73
C ASP A 53 27.59 1.55 9.88
N GLU A 54 26.67 0.62 9.58
CA GLU A 54 26.89 -0.59 8.78
C GLU A 54 26.22 -0.53 7.40
N ALA A 55 26.08 0.69 6.86
CA ALA A 55 25.31 0.91 5.64
C ALA A 55 25.89 0.22 4.41
N GLU A 56 25.14 -0.72 3.82
CA GLU A 56 25.49 -1.42 2.59
C GLU A 56 24.81 -0.79 1.36
N PRO A 57 25.54 -0.62 0.23
CA PRO A 57 24.95 -0.12 -1.02
C PRO A 57 23.82 -1.03 -1.58
N SER A 58 23.81 -2.29 -1.17
CA SER A 58 22.80 -3.27 -1.59
C SER A 58 21.40 -2.98 -1.03
N GLU A 59 21.30 -2.40 0.16
CA GLU A 59 20.01 -2.12 0.83
C GLU A 59 19.20 -1.08 0.08
N ARG A 60 19.86 -0.07 -0.43
CA ARG A 60 19.23 0.94 -1.25
C ARG A 60 18.60 0.40 -2.53
N LYS A 61 19.27 -0.54 -3.21
CA LYS A 61 18.69 -1.21 -4.37
C LYS A 61 17.46 -2.01 -3.98
N ARG A 62 17.46 -2.59 -2.77
CA ARG A 62 16.30 -3.31 -2.21
C ARG A 62 15.14 -2.36 -1.94
N SER A 63 15.39 -1.20 -1.33
CA SER A 63 14.37 -0.17 -1.07
C SER A 63 13.77 0.37 -2.37
N ALA A 64 14.61 0.68 -3.38
CA ALA A 64 14.15 1.13 -4.69
C ALA A 64 13.31 0.05 -5.42
N PHE A 65 13.78 -1.19 -5.42
CA PHE A 65 13.04 -2.31 -6.02
C PHE A 65 11.71 -2.54 -5.31
N ALA A 66 11.70 -2.50 -3.97
CA ALA A 66 10.49 -2.68 -3.19
C ALA A 66 9.47 -1.54 -3.39
N ALA A 67 9.95 -0.30 -3.56
CA ALA A 67 9.10 0.84 -3.91
C ALA A 67 8.48 0.71 -5.30
N LEU A 68 9.22 0.23 -6.30
CA LEU A 68 8.68 -0.08 -7.63
C LEU A 68 7.66 -1.22 -7.57
N LEU A 69 7.95 -2.26 -6.79
CA LEU A 69 7.02 -3.38 -6.60
C LEU A 69 5.71 -2.92 -5.95
N SER A 70 5.78 -1.96 -5.01
CA SER A 70 4.59 -1.40 -4.37
C SER A 70 3.68 -0.67 -5.36
N LEU A 71 4.26 0.08 -6.29
CA LEU A 71 3.50 0.74 -7.35
C LEU A 71 2.87 -0.27 -8.32
N ALA A 72 3.63 -1.28 -8.73
CA ALA A 72 3.14 -2.34 -9.61
C ALA A 72 2.00 -3.16 -8.96
N ALA A 73 2.13 -3.48 -7.68
CA ALA A 73 1.12 -4.20 -6.92
C ALA A 73 -0.19 -3.39 -6.78
N LEU A 74 -0.07 -2.07 -6.54
CA LEU A 74 -1.22 -1.19 -6.48
C LEU A 74 -1.90 -1.08 -7.86
N ALA A 75 -1.14 -0.95 -8.94
CA ALA A 75 -1.67 -0.93 -10.30
C ALA A 75 -2.39 -2.25 -10.64
N ALA A 76 -1.81 -3.39 -10.27
CA ALA A 76 -2.44 -4.70 -10.44
C ALA A 76 -3.75 -4.85 -9.66
N TYR A 77 -3.80 -4.33 -8.43
CA TYR A 77 -5.03 -4.30 -7.63
C TYR A 77 -6.11 -3.44 -8.30
N VAL A 78 -5.76 -2.25 -8.76
CA VAL A 78 -6.70 -1.37 -9.48
C VAL A 78 -7.22 -2.05 -10.74
N ALA A 79 -6.33 -2.63 -11.56
CA ALA A 79 -6.72 -3.36 -12.76
C ALA A 79 -7.67 -4.54 -12.45
N ALA A 80 -7.36 -5.33 -11.43
CA ALA A 80 -8.21 -6.43 -11.00
C ALA A 80 -9.58 -5.94 -10.50
N THR A 81 -9.62 -4.80 -9.82
CA THR A 81 -10.88 -4.20 -9.35
C THR A 81 -11.73 -3.72 -10.52
N VAL A 82 -11.11 -3.11 -11.54
CA VAL A 82 -11.83 -2.63 -12.75
C VAL A 82 -12.52 -3.77 -13.50
N VAL A 83 -11.89 -4.95 -13.52
CA VAL A 83 -12.42 -6.13 -14.22
C VAL A 83 -13.43 -6.91 -13.36
N SER A 84 -13.49 -6.64 -12.06
CA SER A 84 -14.36 -7.40 -11.16
C SER A 84 -15.83 -6.95 -11.26
N ASP A 85 -16.74 -7.92 -11.08
CA ASP A 85 -18.17 -7.64 -11.02
C ASP A 85 -18.51 -6.72 -9.85
N GLY A 86 -19.35 -5.70 -10.09
CA GLY A 86 -19.76 -4.74 -9.08
C GLY A 86 -18.74 -3.61 -8.80
N ALA A 87 -17.72 -3.45 -9.63
CA ALA A 87 -16.70 -2.41 -9.48
C ALA A 87 -17.22 -0.99 -9.74
N ALA A 88 -18.23 -0.82 -10.59
CA ALA A 88 -18.70 0.50 -11.02
C ALA A 88 -19.02 1.48 -9.87
N PRO A 89 -19.73 1.10 -8.80
CA PRO A 89 -19.99 2.02 -7.68
C PRO A 89 -18.72 2.41 -6.90
N VAL A 90 -17.74 1.53 -6.80
CA VAL A 90 -16.46 1.83 -6.15
C VAL A 90 -15.62 2.75 -7.01
N LEU A 91 -15.54 2.45 -8.32
CA LEU A 91 -14.77 3.24 -9.28
C LEU A 91 -15.30 4.67 -9.40
N SER A 92 -16.61 4.87 -9.42
CA SER A 92 -17.20 6.21 -9.47
C SER A 92 -16.87 7.04 -8.22
N ARG A 93 -16.83 6.43 -7.04
CA ARG A 93 -16.44 7.11 -5.79
C ARG A 93 -14.94 7.41 -5.72
N VAL A 94 -14.11 6.55 -6.32
CA VAL A 94 -12.65 6.75 -6.38
C VAL A 94 -12.26 7.71 -7.50
N ALA A 95 -12.92 7.67 -8.66
CA ALA A 95 -12.52 8.43 -9.84
C ALA A 95 -13.03 9.89 -9.86
N GLY A 96 -13.91 10.29 -9.00
CA GLY A 96 -14.43 11.67 -8.96
C GLY A 96 -15.39 11.90 -7.80
N GLY A 97 -15.44 10.98 -6.86
CA GLY A 97 -16.31 11.03 -5.69
C GLY A 97 -15.55 11.35 -4.39
N ASP A 98 -16.17 10.98 -3.29
CA ASP A 98 -15.72 11.24 -1.92
C ASP A 98 -14.41 10.51 -1.53
N LEU A 99 -14.05 9.43 -2.23
CA LEU A 99 -12.86 8.64 -1.95
C LEU A 99 -11.63 9.02 -2.78
N THR A 100 -11.77 9.93 -3.75
CA THR A 100 -10.67 10.34 -4.65
C THR A 100 -9.46 10.84 -3.88
N GLY A 101 -9.66 11.70 -2.88
CA GLY A 101 -8.57 12.25 -2.08
C GLY A 101 -7.83 11.20 -1.25
N LEU A 102 -8.57 10.26 -0.65
CA LEU A 102 -7.98 9.17 0.14
C LEU A 102 -7.17 8.22 -0.75
N PHE A 103 -7.72 7.86 -1.91
CA PHE A 103 -7.03 7.00 -2.86
C PHE A 103 -5.79 7.67 -3.46
N ALA A 104 -5.91 8.93 -3.88
CA ALA A 104 -4.76 9.71 -4.37
C ALA A 104 -3.68 9.84 -3.29
N GLY A 105 -4.05 10.09 -2.04
CA GLY A 105 -3.14 10.08 -0.90
C GLY A 105 -2.45 8.72 -0.72
N ALA A 106 -3.19 7.62 -0.84
CA ALA A 106 -2.63 6.27 -0.76
C ALA A 106 -1.60 6.00 -1.86
N VAL A 107 -1.87 6.43 -3.11
CA VAL A 107 -0.93 6.33 -4.23
C VAL A 107 0.34 7.16 -3.97
N VAL A 108 0.17 8.42 -3.59
CA VAL A 108 1.28 9.35 -3.37
C VAL A 108 2.15 8.86 -2.21
N PHE A 109 1.58 8.66 -1.02
CA PHE A 109 2.35 8.30 0.15
C PHE A 109 2.79 6.83 0.15
N GLY A 110 1.98 5.92 -0.34
CA GLY A 110 2.30 4.48 -0.35
C GLY A 110 3.28 4.07 -1.45
N SER A 111 3.42 4.85 -2.54
CA SER A 111 4.23 4.43 -3.68
C SER A 111 5.13 5.52 -4.24
N LEU A 112 4.62 6.73 -4.53
CA LEU A 112 5.42 7.77 -5.20
C LEU A 112 6.47 8.39 -4.27
N VAL A 113 6.10 8.75 -3.03
CA VAL A 113 7.06 9.31 -2.06
C VAL A 113 8.18 8.31 -1.75
N PRO A 114 7.91 7.04 -1.44
CA PRO A 114 8.96 6.03 -1.25
C PRO A 114 9.90 5.91 -2.47
N LEU A 115 9.35 5.97 -3.67
CA LEU A 115 10.14 5.90 -4.90
C LEU A 115 11.11 7.10 -5.02
N VAL A 116 10.63 8.31 -4.70
CA VAL A 116 11.48 9.51 -4.66
C VAL A 116 12.53 9.40 -3.55
N CYS A 117 12.16 8.91 -2.37
CA CYS A 117 13.10 8.71 -1.27
C CYS A 117 14.19 7.66 -1.57
N ALA A 118 13.90 6.70 -2.45
CA ALA A 118 14.86 5.71 -2.90
C ALA A 118 15.91 6.24 -3.90
N VAL A 119 15.70 7.46 -4.45
CA VAL A 119 16.67 8.10 -5.38
C VAL A 119 17.97 8.46 -4.64
N PRO A 120 19.14 8.34 -5.30
CA PRO A 120 20.43 8.66 -4.72
C PRO A 120 20.55 10.12 -4.23
N SER A 121 20.68 10.31 -2.91
CA SER A 121 20.92 11.60 -2.29
C SER A 121 22.10 11.53 -1.28
N ARG A 122 22.69 12.69 -0.95
CA ARG A 122 23.63 12.79 0.15
C ARG A 122 22.86 12.74 1.47
N GLY A 123 23.24 11.81 2.35
CA GLY A 123 22.55 11.58 3.63
C GLY A 123 21.35 10.64 3.46
N ARG A 124 21.43 9.47 4.05
CA ARG A 124 20.46 8.37 3.79
C ARG A 124 19.38 8.29 4.83
N LEU A 125 19.67 8.66 6.08
CA LEU A 125 18.77 8.49 7.20
C LEU A 125 17.42 9.20 6.99
N LEU A 126 17.44 10.46 6.59
CA LEU A 126 16.22 11.24 6.38
C LEU A 126 15.33 10.69 5.26
N PRO A 127 15.86 10.43 4.04
CA PRO A 127 15.06 9.82 2.98
C PRO A 127 14.52 8.45 3.35
N ALA A 128 15.30 7.59 4.01
CA ALA A 128 14.86 6.27 4.44
C ALA A 128 13.74 6.36 5.49
N ALA A 129 13.89 7.23 6.49
CA ALA A 129 12.85 7.47 7.49
C ALA A 129 11.56 8.05 6.87
N CYS A 130 11.70 9.02 5.96
CA CYS A 130 10.56 9.57 5.21
C CYS A 130 9.87 8.51 4.36
N GLY A 131 10.62 7.65 3.68
CA GLY A 131 10.09 6.53 2.91
C GLY A 131 9.29 5.56 3.78
N PHE A 132 9.83 5.18 4.93
CA PHE A 132 9.15 4.32 5.90
C PHE A 132 7.84 4.93 6.41
N ILE A 133 7.87 6.17 6.89
CA ILE A 133 6.70 6.87 7.42
C ILE A 133 5.64 7.06 6.34
N SER A 134 6.05 7.39 5.11
CA SER A 134 5.10 7.59 4.01
C SER A 134 4.39 6.30 3.62
N ILE A 135 5.08 5.15 3.62
CA ILE A 135 4.45 3.85 3.37
C ILE A 135 3.39 3.54 4.43
N ALA A 136 3.70 3.79 5.71
CA ALA A 136 2.74 3.60 6.78
C ALA A 136 1.49 4.49 6.61
N ALA A 137 1.69 5.76 6.26
CA ALA A 137 0.59 6.67 5.95
C ALA A 137 -0.24 6.20 4.73
N GLY A 138 0.43 5.78 3.65
CA GLY A 138 -0.21 5.24 2.46
C GLY A 138 -1.05 3.99 2.76
N ALA A 139 -0.54 3.09 3.61
CA ALA A 139 -1.27 1.89 4.03
C ALA A 139 -2.55 2.23 4.79
N VAL A 140 -2.51 3.20 5.71
CA VAL A 140 -3.68 3.67 6.43
C VAL A 140 -4.71 4.28 5.47
N LEU A 141 -4.27 5.13 4.54
CA LEU A 141 -5.16 5.77 3.55
C LEU A 141 -5.81 4.74 2.62
N LEU A 142 -5.06 3.73 2.16
CA LEU A 142 -5.64 2.65 1.35
C LEU A 142 -6.66 1.85 2.15
N GLN A 143 -6.34 1.54 3.40
CA GLN A 143 -7.25 0.82 4.27
C GLN A 143 -8.59 1.57 4.43
N TRP A 144 -8.54 2.88 4.66
CA TRP A 144 -9.75 3.70 4.71
C TRP A 144 -10.49 3.72 3.38
N THR A 145 -9.78 3.88 2.26
CA THR A 145 -10.36 3.86 0.92
C THR A 145 -11.10 2.54 0.64
N VAL A 146 -10.54 1.42 1.10
CA VAL A 146 -11.13 0.09 0.89
C VAL A 146 -12.29 -0.16 1.86
N GLN A 147 -12.18 0.29 3.11
CA GLN A 147 -13.21 0.07 4.13
C GLN A 147 -14.48 0.91 3.89
N CYS A 148 -14.35 2.16 3.47
CA CYS A 148 -15.49 3.05 3.26
C CYS A 148 -16.56 2.49 2.31
N PRO A 149 -16.23 1.92 1.13
CA PRO A 149 -17.20 1.26 0.27
C PRO A 149 -17.75 -0.05 0.84
N GLY A 150 -16.94 -0.72 1.66
CA GLY A 150 -17.29 -2.00 2.28
C GLY A 150 -18.20 -1.88 3.50
N LEU A 151 -18.30 -0.71 4.10
CA LEU A 151 -19.28 -0.47 5.16
C LEU A 151 -20.69 -0.52 4.55
N PRO A 152 -21.63 -1.26 5.15
CA PRO A 152 -23.03 -1.19 4.73
C PRO A 152 -23.42 0.28 4.82
N ALA A 153 -23.83 0.85 3.69
CA ALA A 153 -24.39 2.19 3.70
C ALA A 153 -25.57 2.13 4.69
N TRP A 154 -25.58 3.03 5.67
CA TRP A 154 -26.69 3.18 6.62
C TRP A 154 -28.04 3.45 5.95
N GLN A 155 -28.06 3.47 4.63
CA GLN A 155 -29.22 3.55 3.77
C GLN A 155 -30.25 2.42 3.98
N PHE A 156 -29.86 1.32 4.62
CA PHE A 156 -30.85 0.31 5.03
C PHE A 156 -31.74 0.76 6.19
N PHE A 157 -31.35 1.81 6.91
CA PHE A 157 -32.12 2.35 8.03
C PHE A 157 -32.77 3.71 7.73
N ALA A 158 -32.58 4.24 6.52
CA ALA A 158 -33.16 5.51 6.08
C ALA A 158 -34.38 5.31 5.16
N ARG A 159 -35.17 4.26 5.40
CA ARG A 159 -36.50 4.09 4.79
C ARG A 159 -37.56 4.09 5.86
#